data_4ed10de1cab722c8d0a4140c15f50ed4
#
_entry.id   4ed10de1cab722c8d0a4140c15f50ed4
#
_cell.length_a   1.000
_cell.length_b   1.000
_cell.length_c   1.000
_cell.angle_alpha   90.00
_cell.angle_beta   90.00
_cell.angle_gamma   90.00
#
_symmetry.space_group_name_H-M   'P 1'
#
loop_
_entity.id
_entity.type
_entity.pdbx_description
1 polymer ?
#
loop_
_entity_poly.entity_id
_entity_poly.type
_entity_poly.pdbx_seq_one_letter_code
_entity_poly.pdbx_strand_id
1 'polypeptide(L)'
;MSDSRILFGFHAVLSRLRQHGASVQEILIDKDRVDARMKDLINLAEGASVRLMQVERSRLDGMAGANGRHQGVIARVVDTPIPYKDIHDILESDLTEPPFFLVLDGVEDPHNLGACLRVADAMGVHAVIAPKDRAAGLNATVRKVACGAAETIPFIAVTNLARTLRELQEAGVFVVGAAADAPGNLFTTKLDGPLALVLGAEGAGLRRLTAETCDTLVSIPMFGSVESLNVSVASGICLYEARRQRNAV
;
A
#
# COMPACT_ATOMS: atom_id res chain seq x y z
N MET A 1 24.37 -2.34 12.01
CA MET A 1 24.69 -2.02 10.59
C MET A 1 23.33 -1.94 9.90
N SER A 2 22.96 -0.78 9.35
CA SER A 2 21.67 -0.66 8.66
C SER A 2 21.72 -1.50 7.39
N ASP A 3 20.82 -2.47 7.27
CA ASP A 3 20.69 -3.30 6.07
C ASP A 3 20.35 -2.41 4.88
N SER A 4 21.28 -2.27 3.95
CA SER A 4 21.02 -1.54 2.71
C SER A 4 20.44 -2.50 1.68
N ARG A 5 19.34 -2.12 1.04
CA ARG A 5 18.70 -2.88 -0.03
C ARG A 5 18.72 -2.15 -1.35
N ILE A 6 18.48 -2.89 -2.42
CA ILE A 6 18.42 -2.39 -3.77
C ILE A 6 16.95 -2.16 -4.16
N LEU A 7 16.66 -0.96 -4.62
CA LEU A 7 15.39 -0.55 -5.20
C LEU A 7 15.61 -0.26 -6.69
N PHE A 8 14.79 -0.79 -7.57
CA PHE A 8 14.96 -0.61 -9.00
C PHE A 8 13.66 -0.25 -9.73
N GLY A 9 13.82 0.48 -10.84
CA GLY A 9 12.73 1.03 -11.65
C GLY A 9 12.36 2.47 -11.27
N PHE A 10 11.96 3.27 -12.27
CA PHE A 10 11.71 4.70 -12.11
C PHE A 10 10.68 5.04 -11.04
N HIS A 11 9.52 4.35 -11.05
CA HIS A 11 8.45 4.66 -10.11
C HIS A 11 8.88 4.46 -8.66
N ALA A 12 9.54 3.33 -8.36
CA ALA A 12 9.97 3.02 -7.02
C ALA A 12 11.05 4.01 -6.53
N VAL A 13 12.04 4.33 -7.38
CA VAL A 13 13.12 5.25 -7.03
C VAL A 13 12.62 6.69 -6.88
N LEU A 14 11.76 7.18 -7.80
CA LEU A 14 11.18 8.52 -7.71
C LEU A 14 10.27 8.68 -6.49
N SER A 15 9.43 7.68 -6.19
CA SER A 15 8.58 7.70 -5.01
C SER A 15 9.43 7.78 -3.74
N ARG A 16 10.47 6.95 -3.64
CA ARG A 16 11.38 6.96 -2.48
C ARG A 16 12.12 8.28 -2.33
N LEU A 17 12.61 8.88 -3.43
CA LEU A 17 13.27 10.19 -3.40
C LEU A 17 12.34 11.30 -2.89
N ARG A 18 11.10 11.32 -3.35
CA ARG A 18 10.13 12.36 -2.98
C ARG A 18 9.73 12.30 -1.52
N GLN A 19 9.62 11.11 -0.96
CA GLN A 19 9.05 10.92 0.38
C GLN A 19 10.11 10.70 1.46
N HIS A 20 11.21 10.05 1.11
CA HIS A 20 12.27 9.67 2.05
C HIS A 20 13.66 9.82 1.41
N GLY A 21 13.93 10.96 0.77
CA GLY A 21 15.19 11.22 0.06
C GLY A 21 16.44 10.96 0.91
N ALA A 22 16.41 11.30 2.18
CA ALA A 22 17.50 11.03 3.13
C ALA A 22 17.84 9.55 3.32
N SER A 23 16.92 8.64 2.96
CA SER A 23 17.16 7.20 3.02
C SER A 23 17.84 6.64 1.76
N VAL A 24 17.99 7.44 0.71
CA VAL A 24 18.64 7.03 -0.53
C VAL A 24 20.12 7.35 -0.43
N GLN A 25 20.97 6.33 -0.36
CA GLN A 25 22.41 6.48 -0.25
C GLN A 25 23.07 6.88 -1.58
N GLU A 26 22.67 6.19 -2.65
CA GLU A 26 23.16 6.45 -4.00
C GLU A 26 22.16 5.97 -5.06
N ILE A 27 22.21 6.59 -6.24
CA ILE A 27 21.44 6.17 -7.41
C ILE A 27 22.41 5.89 -8.55
N LEU A 28 22.28 4.70 -9.14
CA LEU A 28 23.00 4.30 -10.35
C LEU A 28 22.06 4.45 -11.54
N ILE A 29 22.52 5.16 -12.57
CA ILE A 29 21.76 5.41 -13.80
C ILE A 29 22.54 4.89 -15.02
N ASP A 30 21.80 4.40 -15.98
CA ASP A 30 22.34 3.97 -17.28
C ASP A 30 22.90 5.20 -18.01
N LYS A 31 24.20 5.18 -18.28
CA LYS A 31 24.92 6.31 -18.92
C LYS A 31 24.40 6.66 -20.32
N ASP A 32 23.83 5.67 -21.03
CA ASP A 32 23.38 5.82 -22.42
C ASP A 32 21.88 6.22 -22.49
N ARG A 33 21.21 6.30 -21.36
CA ARG A 33 19.80 6.67 -21.31
C ARG A 33 19.58 8.15 -21.10
N VAL A 34 19.10 8.82 -22.15
CA VAL A 34 18.80 10.26 -22.15
C VAL A 34 17.35 10.48 -22.56
N ASP A 35 16.43 10.45 -21.58
CA ASP A 35 15.03 10.80 -21.81
C ASP A 35 14.52 11.80 -20.74
N ALA A 36 13.31 12.33 -20.93
CA ALA A 36 12.72 13.31 -20.02
C ALA A 36 12.61 12.76 -18.58
N ARG A 37 12.25 11.48 -18.41
CA ARG A 37 12.12 10.84 -17.08
C ARG A 37 13.46 10.74 -16.36
N MET A 38 14.54 10.50 -17.11
CA MET A 38 15.89 10.47 -16.55
C MET A 38 16.31 11.86 -16.08
N LYS A 39 16.01 12.91 -16.85
CA LYS A 39 16.27 14.30 -16.46
C LYS A 39 15.52 14.69 -15.18
N ASP A 40 14.24 14.32 -15.07
CA ASP A 40 13.43 14.56 -13.88
C ASP A 40 14.01 13.85 -12.64
N LEU A 41 14.48 12.61 -12.82
CA LEU A 41 15.13 11.86 -11.75
C LEU A 41 16.41 12.52 -11.28
N ILE A 42 17.26 12.95 -12.22
CA ILE A 42 18.53 13.63 -11.91
C ILE A 42 18.26 14.92 -11.13
N ASN A 43 17.37 15.78 -11.61
CA ASN A 43 17.01 17.03 -10.94
C ASN A 43 16.49 16.79 -9.51
N LEU A 44 15.65 15.76 -9.33
CA LEU A 44 15.12 15.40 -8.02
C LEU A 44 16.21 14.88 -7.08
N ALA A 45 17.12 14.05 -7.59
CA ALA A 45 18.23 13.51 -6.81
C ALA A 45 19.24 14.59 -6.40
N GLU A 46 19.53 15.54 -7.29
CA GLU A 46 20.38 16.71 -7.00
C GLU A 46 19.72 17.59 -5.93
N GLY A 47 18.41 17.88 -6.06
CA GLY A 47 17.65 18.63 -5.05
C GLY A 47 17.62 17.96 -3.68
N ALA A 48 17.67 16.63 -3.64
CA ALA A 48 17.75 15.84 -2.42
C ALA A 48 19.20 15.59 -1.93
N SER A 49 20.20 16.13 -2.61
CA SER A 49 21.64 15.92 -2.34
C SER A 49 22.05 14.43 -2.34
N VAL A 50 21.41 13.63 -3.18
CA VAL A 50 21.68 12.19 -3.32
C VAL A 50 22.77 11.95 -4.37
N ARG A 51 23.73 11.10 -4.04
CA ARG A 51 24.83 10.75 -4.95
C ARG A 51 24.30 10.01 -6.20
N LEU A 52 24.62 10.55 -7.39
CA LEU A 52 24.32 9.95 -8.68
C LEU A 52 25.61 9.32 -9.28
N MET A 53 25.48 8.13 -9.84
CA MET A 53 26.55 7.43 -10.54
C MET A 53 26.06 6.96 -11.92
N GLN A 54 26.71 7.40 -12.97
CA GLN A 54 26.50 6.86 -14.32
C GLN A 54 27.28 5.55 -14.48
N VAL A 55 26.60 4.51 -14.92
CA VAL A 55 27.18 3.16 -15.05
C VAL A 55 26.76 2.51 -16.37
N GLU A 56 27.50 1.50 -16.76
CA GLU A 56 27.12 0.61 -17.89
C GLU A 56 25.82 -0.16 -17.55
N ARG A 57 24.99 -0.36 -18.55
CA ARG A 57 23.74 -1.12 -18.41
C ARG A 57 23.96 -2.53 -17.83
N SER A 58 25.03 -3.20 -18.26
CA SER A 58 25.42 -4.53 -17.77
C SER A 58 25.61 -4.58 -16.26
N ARG A 59 26.10 -3.49 -15.65
CA ARG A 59 26.21 -3.39 -14.18
C ARG A 59 24.85 -3.33 -13.51
N LEU A 60 23.91 -2.60 -14.09
CA LEU A 60 22.52 -2.54 -13.60
C LEU A 60 21.83 -3.90 -13.73
N ASP A 61 22.01 -4.58 -14.87
CA ASP A 61 21.47 -5.93 -15.10
C ASP A 61 22.01 -6.92 -14.05
N GLY A 62 23.30 -6.88 -13.75
CA GLY A 62 23.93 -7.72 -12.72
C GLY A 62 23.38 -7.44 -11.31
N MET A 63 23.09 -6.19 -10.98
CA MET A 63 22.55 -5.81 -9.68
C MET A 63 21.05 -6.13 -9.54
N ALA A 64 20.28 -6.00 -10.61
CA ALA A 64 18.84 -6.27 -10.61
C ALA A 64 18.52 -7.78 -10.65
N GLY A 65 19.47 -8.61 -11.08
CA GLY A 65 19.28 -10.05 -11.28
C GLY A 65 18.38 -10.39 -12.47
N ALA A 66 18.20 -11.69 -12.73
CA ALA A 66 17.54 -12.21 -13.94
C ALA A 66 16.09 -11.73 -14.14
N ASN A 67 15.38 -11.35 -13.07
CA ASN A 67 13.98 -10.93 -13.10
C ASN A 67 13.77 -9.43 -12.81
N GLY A 68 14.84 -8.66 -12.62
CA GLY A 68 14.77 -7.24 -12.26
C GLY A 68 14.57 -6.33 -13.46
N ARG A 69 13.40 -5.70 -13.61
CA ARG A 69 13.18 -4.67 -14.63
C ARG A 69 13.62 -3.29 -14.11
N HIS A 70 14.92 -3.03 -14.09
CA HIS A 70 15.48 -1.78 -13.55
C HIS A 70 15.20 -0.53 -14.40
N GLN A 71 14.82 -0.69 -15.67
CA GLN A 71 14.51 0.44 -16.57
C GLN A 71 15.61 1.51 -16.63
N GLY A 72 16.87 1.14 -16.47
CA GLY A 72 18.02 2.05 -16.48
C GLY A 72 18.25 2.82 -15.17
N VAL A 73 17.58 2.46 -14.06
CA VAL A 73 17.79 3.10 -12.76
C VAL A 73 17.72 2.09 -11.60
N ILE A 74 18.69 2.22 -10.69
CA ILE A 74 18.76 1.47 -9.43
C ILE A 74 19.14 2.46 -8.32
N ALA A 75 18.51 2.34 -7.16
CA ALA A 75 18.91 3.05 -5.96
C ALA A 75 19.34 2.09 -4.86
N ARG A 76 20.39 2.44 -4.14
CA ARG A 76 20.73 1.81 -2.87
C ARG A 76 20.08 2.61 -1.76
N VAL A 77 19.18 1.98 -1.02
CA VAL A 77 18.41 2.63 0.03
C VAL A 77 18.65 1.96 1.37
N VAL A 78 18.60 2.74 2.42
CA VAL A 78 18.52 2.22 3.79
C VAL A 78 17.04 2.10 4.13
N ASP A 79 16.63 1.02 4.75
CA ASP A 79 15.29 0.95 5.30
C ASP A 79 15.19 2.01 6.41
N THR A 80 14.55 3.12 6.07
CA THR A 80 14.05 4.02 7.10
C THR A 80 12.93 3.26 7.77
N PRO A 81 12.94 3.06 9.08
CA PRO A 81 11.76 2.55 9.74
C PRO A 81 10.61 3.47 9.32
N ILE A 82 9.56 2.93 8.76
CA ILE A 82 8.29 3.65 8.69
C ILE A 82 8.03 4.05 10.13
N PRO A 83 7.81 5.35 10.45
CA PRO A 83 7.78 5.82 11.84
C PRO A 83 6.70 5.14 12.68
N TYR A 84 5.80 4.43 12.02
CA TYR A 84 4.67 3.75 12.62
C TYR A 84 4.97 2.25 12.79
N LYS A 85 5.06 1.78 14.04
CA LYS A 85 5.27 0.37 14.39
C LYS A 85 3.96 -0.39 14.50
N ASP A 86 2.90 0.33 14.90
CA ASP A 86 1.55 -0.21 15.07
C ASP A 86 0.49 0.86 14.76
N ILE A 87 -0.77 0.52 14.98
CA ILE A 87 -1.89 1.41 14.69
C ILE A 87 -1.96 2.61 15.65
N HIS A 88 -1.47 2.48 16.88
CA HIS A 88 -1.53 3.54 17.88
C HIS A 88 -0.63 4.70 17.49
N ASP A 89 0.59 4.40 16.98
CA ASP A 89 1.49 5.43 16.46
C ASP A 89 0.81 6.32 15.40
N ILE A 90 -0.05 5.72 14.55
CA ILE A 90 -0.78 6.46 13.51
C ILE A 90 -1.93 7.24 14.11
N LEU A 91 -2.70 6.64 15.02
CA LEU A 91 -3.85 7.29 15.64
C LEU A 91 -3.44 8.48 16.53
N GLU A 92 -2.25 8.43 17.13
CA GLU A 92 -1.67 9.49 17.95
C GLU A 92 -0.92 10.56 17.12
N SER A 93 -0.72 10.34 15.82
CA SER A 93 -0.04 11.29 14.95
C SER A 93 -0.96 12.43 14.51
N ASP A 94 -0.38 13.59 14.15
CA ASP A 94 -1.10 14.73 13.59
C ASP A 94 -1.56 14.43 12.16
N LEU A 95 -2.68 13.69 12.02
CA LEU A 95 -3.28 13.42 10.72
C LEU A 95 -3.97 14.67 10.18
N THR A 96 -3.81 14.94 8.89
CA THR A 96 -4.44 16.09 8.22
C THR A 96 -5.92 15.86 7.89
N GLU A 97 -6.38 14.62 7.98
CA GLU A 97 -7.77 14.20 7.78
C GLU A 97 -8.13 13.05 8.74
N PRO A 98 -9.42 12.71 8.92
CA PRO A 98 -9.83 11.60 9.77
C PRO A 98 -9.13 10.28 9.40
N PRO A 99 -8.76 9.43 10.37
CA PRO A 99 -8.09 8.15 10.11
C PRO A 99 -8.77 7.34 9.00
N PHE A 100 -7.97 6.77 8.10
CA PHE A 100 -8.45 5.98 6.98
C PHE A 100 -7.56 4.76 6.78
N PHE A 101 -8.09 3.56 7.02
CA PHE A 101 -7.37 2.31 6.99
C PHE A 101 -7.96 1.34 5.97
N LEU A 102 -7.10 0.55 5.33
CA LEU A 102 -7.46 -0.64 4.60
C LEU A 102 -7.03 -1.87 5.40
N VAL A 103 -7.95 -2.77 5.68
CA VAL A 103 -7.69 -4.02 6.40
C VAL A 103 -7.91 -5.19 5.45
N LEU A 104 -6.91 -6.04 5.30
CA LEU A 104 -6.92 -7.19 4.38
C LEU A 104 -6.94 -8.49 5.19
N ASP A 105 -8.09 -9.16 5.25
CA ASP A 105 -8.26 -10.40 6.03
C ASP A 105 -7.91 -11.65 5.20
N GLY A 106 -6.64 -12.06 5.26
CA GLY A 106 -6.20 -13.32 4.67
C GLY A 106 -5.90 -13.26 3.16
N VAL A 107 -5.49 -12.10 2.64
CA VAL A 107 -5.01 -11.98 1.25
C VAL A 107 -3.64 -12.62 1.13
N GLU A 108 -3.55 -13.81 0.52
CA GLU A 108 -2.32 -14.62 0.42
C GLU A 108 -1.55 -14.40 -0.89
N ASP A 109 -2.22 -13.98 -1.97
CA ASP A 109 -1.55 -13.71 -3.24
C ASP A 109 -0.76 -12.40 -3.20
N PRO A 110 0.58 -12.44 -3.43
CA PRO A 110 1.42 -11.25 -3.48
C PRO A 110 1.02 -10.23 -4.55
N HIS A 111 0.42 -10.66 -5.66
CA HIS A 111 -0.06 -9.75 -6.69
C HIS A 111 -1.26 -8.95 -6.20
N ASN A 112 -2.20 -9.60 -5.53
CA ASN A 112 -3.35 -8.94 -4.93
C ASN A 112 -2.93 -7.96 -3.84
N LEU A 113 -2.04 -8.36 -2.92
CA LEU A 113 -1.52 -7.45 -1.89
C LEU A 113 -0.82 -6.23 -2.51
N GLY A 114 0.04 -6.45 -3.51
CA GLY A 114 0.73 -5.34 -4.19
C GLY A 114 -0.23 -4.38 -4.88
N ALA A 115 -1.29 -4.89 -5.52
CA ALA A 115 -2.33 -4.07 -6.14
C ALA A 115 -3.17 -3.31 -5.10
N CYS A 116 -3.54 -3.93 -3.97
CA CYS A 116 -4.22 -3.27 -2.86
C CYS A 116 -3.38 -2.13 -2.27
N LEU A 117 -2.08 -2.34 -2.04
CA LEU A 117 -1.18 -1.28 -1.57
C LEU A 117 -1.14 -0.10 -2.53
N ARG A 118 -1.05 -0.38 -3.84
CA ARG A 118 -1.05 0.67 -4.86
C ARG A 118 -2.33 1.48 -4.88
N VAL A 119 -3.49 0.84 -4.73
CA VAL A 119 -4.77 1.53 -4.64
C VAL A 119 -4.89 2.31 -3.34
N ALA A 120 -4.47 1.73 -2.21
CA ALA A 120 -4.48 2.37 -0.91
C ALA A 120 -3.65 3.67 -0.91
N ASP A 121 -2.45 3.63 -1.50
CA ASP A 121 -1.58 4.82 -1.67
C ASP A 121 -2.27 5.89 -2.52
N ALA A 122 -2.84 5.49 -3.66
CA ALA A 122 -3.54 6.42 -4.56
C ALA A 122 -4.77 7.07 -3.93
N MET A 123 -5.42 6.40 -2.98
CA MET A 123 -6.59 6.90 -2.25
C MET A 123 -6.25 7.59 -0.92
N GLY A 124 -4.97 7.75 -0.59
CA GLY A 124 -4.52 8.43 0.62
C GLY A 124 -4.90 7.69 1.91
N VAL A 125 -4.83 6.37 1.89
CA VAL A 125 -5.02 5.53 3.09
C VAL A 125 -3.82 5.69 4.01
N HIS A 126 -4.03 5.85 5.32
CA HIS A 126 -2.96 6.08 6.28
C HIS A 126 -2.15 4.82 6.60
N ALA A 127 -2.78 3.64 6.56
CA ALA A 127 -2.08 2.35 6.65
C ALA A 127 -2.90 1.21 6.05
N VAL A 128 -2.16 0.16 5.62
CA VAL A 128 -2.74 -1.15 5.29
C VAL A 128 -2.41 -2.12 6.42
N ILE A 129 -3.44 -2.77 6.95
CA ILE A 129 -3.35 -3.70 8.08
C ILE A 129 -3.66 -5.11 7.58
N ALA A 130 -2.85 -6.09 7.94
CA ALA A 130 -3.09 -7.50 7.60
C ALA A 130 -2.64 -8.43 8.73
N PRO A 131 -3.20 -9.64 8.85
CA PRO A 131 -2.69 -10.62 9.79
C PRO A 131 -1.27 -11.07 9.39
N LYS A 132 -0.45 -11.46 10.39
CA LYS A 132 0.88 -12.05 10.14
C LYS A 132 0.79 -13.43 9.51
N ASP A 133 -0.23 -14.19 9.90
CA ASP A 133 -0.42 -15.57 9.46
C ASP A 133 -1.50 -15.65 8.39
N ARG A 134 -1.30 -16.57 7.42
CA ARG A 134 -2.22 -16.78 6.30
C ARG A 134 -2.52 -15.48 5.54
N ALA A 135 -1.48 -14.73 5.25
CA ALA A 135 -1.50 -13.51 4.44
C ALA A 135 -0.13 -13.29 3.80
N ALA A 136 -0.11 -12.64 2.66
CA ALA A 136 1.13 -12.23 2.02
C ALA A 136 1.82 -11.13 2.85
N GLY A 137 3.14 -11.25 3.01
CA GLY A 137 3.98 -10.19 3.55
C GLY A 137 4.64 -9.36 2.46
N LEU A 138 5.31 -8.28 2.84
CA LEU A 138 6.06 -7.41 1.93
C LEU A 138 7.30 -8.14 1.38
N ASN A 139 7.13 -8.84 0.26
CA ASN A 139 8.22 -9.49 -0.49
C ASN A 139 8.55 -8.73 -1.79
N ALA A 140 9.53 -9.22 -2.55
CA ALA A 140 9.96 -8.60 -3.80
C ALA A 140 8.84 -8.50 -4.85
N THR A 141 7.94 -9.49 -4.94
CA THR A 141 6.80 -9.48 -5.85
C THR A 141 5.80 -8.40 -5.46
N VAL A 142 5.43 -8.31 -4.18
CA VAL A 142 4.53 -7.25 -3.65
C VAL A 142 5.09 -5.88 -3.96
N ARG A 143 6.36 -5.62 -3.64
CA ARG A 143 7.03 -4.33 -3.90
C ARG A 143 7.01 -3.95 -5.39
N LYS A 144 7.24 -4.94 -6.27
CA LYS A 144 7.20 -4.73 -7.71
C LYS A 144 5.81 -4.35 -8.20
N VAL A 145 4.77 -5.07 -7.75
CA VAL A 145 3.37 -4.82 -8.16
C VAL A 145 2.84 -3.52 -7.57
N ALA A 146 3.22 -3.19 -6.34
CA ALA A 146 2.83 -1.97 -5.66
C ALA A 146 3.38 -0.68 -6.32
N CYS A 147 4.33 -0.78 -7.26
CA CYS A 147 4.85 0.37 -8.04
C CYS A 147 5.34 1.54 -7.16
N GLY A 148 5.94 1.27 -6.02
CA GLY A 148 6.44 2.28 -5.08
C GLY A 148 5.54 2.48 -3.86
N ALA A 149 4.26 2.12 -3.90
CA ALA A 149 3.34 2.28 -2.77
C ALA A 149 3.79 1.52 -1.51
N ALA A 150 4.47 0.39 -1.67
CA ALA A 150 5.05 -0.35 -0.55
C ALA A 150 6.17 0.39 0.21
N GLU A 151 6.65 1.52 -0.35
CA GLU A 151 7.68 2.37 0.26
C GLU A 151 7.06 3.59 0.97
N THR A 152 5.79 3.84 0.74
CA THR A 152 5.11 5.08 1.10
C THR A 152 4.03 4.85 2.13
N ILE A 153 3.25 3.77 1.95
CA ILE A 153 2.16 3.46 2.86
C ILE A 153 2.61 2.49 3.95
N PRO A 154 2.34 2.78 5.23
CA PRO A 154 2.59 1.86 6.33
C PRO A 154 1.84 0.53 6.12
N PHE A 155 2.58 -0.59 6.18
CA PHE A 155 2.01 -1.93 6.20
C PHE A 155 2.19 -2.54 7.59
N ILE A 156 1.09 -2.70 8.32
CA ILE A 156 1.10 -3.16 9.70
C ILE A 156 0.62 -4.61 9.75
N ALA A 157 1.54 -5.52 10.04
CA ALA A 157 1.22 -6.93 10.21
C ALA A 157 0.88 -7.23 11.68
N VAL A 158 -0.35 -7.68 11.95
CA VAL A 158 -0.88 -7.92 13.29
C VAL A 158 -1.04 -9.40 13.60
N THR A 159 -0.89 -9.77 14.86
CA THR A 159 -1.04 -11.18 15.29
C THR A 159 -2.50 -11.57 15.47
N ASN A 160 -3.36 -10.63 15.85
CA ASN A 160 -4.79 -10.86 16.10
C ASN A 160 -5.63 -9.75 15.48
N LEU A 161 -6.14 -10.01 14.27
CA LEU A 161 -6.89 -9.02 13.50
C LEU A 161 -8.16 -8.55 14.23
N ALA A 162 -8.93 -9.46 14.81
CA ALA A 162 -10.15 -9.11 15.52
C ALA A 162 -9.90 -8.22 16.75
N ARG A 163 -8.78 -8.44 17.44
CA ARG A 163 -8.35 -7.56 18.53
C ARG A 163 -8.00 -6.17 17.99
N THR A 164 -7.24 -6.10 16.91
CA THR A 164 -6.86 -4.83 16.27
C THR A 164 -8.10 -4.04 15.80
N LEU A 165 -9.12 -4.73 15.25
CA LEU A 165 -10.38 -4.07 14.87
C LEU A 165 -11.10 -3.46 16.08
N ARG A 166 -11.12 -4.15 17.24
CA ARG A 166 -11.70 -3.58 18.47
C ARG A 166 -10.90 -2.38 18.98
N GLU A 167 -9.58 -2.43 18.93
CA GLU A 167 -8.71 -1.29 19.28
C GLU A 167 -9.00 -0.06 18.38
N LEU A 168 -9.25 -0.28 17.08
CA LEU A 168 -9.69 0.77 16.17
C LEU A 168 -11.06 1.33 16.54
N GLN A 169 -12.03 0.47 16.88
CA GLN A 169 -13.37 0.87 17.34
C GLN A 169 -13.32 1.68 18.63
N GLU A 170 -12.50 1.24 19.60
CA GLU A 170 -12.27 1.98 20.87
C GLU A 170 -11.66 3.36 20.63
N ALA A 171 -10.88 3.53 19.56
CA ALA A 171 -10.35 4.82 19.11
C ALA A 171 -11.34 5.64 18.25
N GLY A 172 -12.60 5.19 18.11
CA GLY A 172 -13.64 5.88 17.36
C GLY A 172 -13.58 5.68 15.83
N VAL A 173 -12.86 4.68 15.35
CA VAL A 173 -12.77 4.33 13.92
C VAL A 173 -13.93 3.40 13.58
N PHE A 174 -14.77 3.78 12.61
CA PHE A 174 -15.86 2.95 12.11
C PHE A 174 -15.33 1.81 11.23
N VAL A 175 -15.61 0.56 11.62
CA VAL A 175 -15.09 -0.64 10.95
C VAL A 175 -16.14 -1.23 10.02
N VAL A 176 -15.93 -1.14 8.73
CA VAL A 176 -16.85 -1.57 7.67
C VAL A 176 -16.28 -2.76 6.92
N GLY A 177 -16.94 -3.93 7.01
CA GLY A 177 -16.55 -5.12 6.29
C GLY A 177 -17.24 -5.22 4.93
N ALA A 178 -16.50 -5.56 3.86
CA ALA A 178 -17.08 -5.85 2.55
C ALA A 178 -17.34 -7.34 2.39
N ALA A 179 -18.61 -7.71 2.14
CA ALA A 179 -19.06 -9.08 1.90
C ALA A 179 -20.14 -9.10 0.81
N ALA A 180 -20.11 -10.12 -0.05
CA ALA A 180 -21.00 -10.16 -1.22
C ALA A 180 -22.50 -10.27 -0.84
N ASP A 181 -22.78 -10.98 0.26
CA ASP A 181 -24.11 -11.26 0.80
C ASP A 181 -24.53 -10.30 1.94
N ALA A 182 -23.79 -9.22 2.14
CA ALA A 182 -24.08 -8.28 3.21
C ALA A 182 -25.42 -7.54 2.98
N PRO A 183 -26.18 -7.26 4.06
CA PRO A 183 -27.44 -6.54 3.97
C PRO A 183 -27.26 -5.04 3.67
N GLY A 184 -26.11 -4.48 4.04
CA GLY A 184 -25.76 -3.09 3.78
C GLY A 184 -25.32 -2.88 2.33
N ASN A 185 -25.43 -1.65 1.86
CA ASN A 185 -25.03 -1.24 0.51
C ASN A 185 -23.91 -0.18 0.61
N LEU A 186 -22.82 -0.39 -0.11
CA LEU A 186 -21.69 0.52 -0.14
C LEU A 186 -22.09 1.97 -0.47
N PHE A 187 -23.02 2.14 -1.42
CA PHE A 187 -23.43 3.48 -1.92
C PHE A 187 -24.26 4.28 -0.89
N THR A 188 -24.91 3.59 0.05
CA THR A 188 -25.77 4.25 1.07
C THR A 188 -25.14 4.32 2.44
N THR A 189 -24.01 3.64 2.63
CA THR A 189 -23.27 3.64 3.90
C THR A 189 -22.42 4.91 4.02
N LYS A 190 -22.45 5.54 5.18
CA LYS A 190 -21.67 6.74 5.48
C LYS A 190 -20.20 6.35 5.73
N LEU A 191 -19.27 6.87 4.91
CA LEU A 191 -17.84 6.51 4.89
C LEU A 191 -16.90 7.73 5.02
N ASP A 192 -17.40 8.88 5.42
CA ASP A 192 -16.67 10.17 5.44
C ASP A 192 -15.89 10.43 6.72
N GLY A 193 -16.18 9.72 7.81
CA GLY A 193 -15.51 9.85 9.11
C GLY A 193 -14.23 8.99 9.26
N PRO A 194 -13.70 8.83 10.50
CA PRO A 194 -12.68 7.84 10.81
C PRO A 194 -13.15 6.44 10.36
N LEU A 195 -12.36 5.75 9.51
CA LEU A 195 -12.83 4.56 8.79
C LEU A 195 -11.77 3.50 8.64
N ALA A 196 -12.14 2.24 8.86
CA ALA A 196 -11.39 1.05 8.47
C ALA A 196 -12.25 0.20 7.53
N LEU A 197 -11.85 0.08 6.27
CA LEU A 197 -12.47 -0.81 5.28
C LEU A 197 -11.81 -2.19 5.35
N VAL A 198 -12.59 -3.22 5.64
CA VAL A 198 -12.12 -4.59 5.81
C VAL A 198 -12.55 -5.44 4.63
N LEU A 199 -11.59 -6.01 3.90
CA LEU A 199 -11.83 -6.90 2.77
C LEU A 199 -11.24 -8.28 3.05
N GLY A 200 -11.99 -9.31 2.69
CA GLY A 200 -11.59 -10.71 2.87
C GLY A 200 -10.78 -11.24 1.69
N ALA A 201 -10.31 -12.47 1.85
CA ALA A 201 -9.63 -13.21 0.79
C ALA A 201 -10.57 -13.52 -0.38
N GLU A 202 -9.98 -13.68 -1.58
CA GLU A 202 -10.69 -14.07 -2.79
C GLU A 202 -11.33 -15.45 -2.59
N GLY A 203 -12.61 -15.58 -2.90
CA GLY A 203 -13.41 -16.80 -2.74
C GLY A 203 -13.86 -17.09 -1.32
N ALA A 204 -13.00 -16.95 -0.30
CA ALA A 204 -13.36 -17.25 1.10
C ALA A 204 -14.04 -16.06 1.82
N GLY A 205 -13.90 -14.84 1.30
CA GLY A 205 -14.43 -13.64 1.94
C GLY A 205 -13.78 -13.32 3.29
N LEU A 206 -14.55 -12.66 4.16
CA LEU A 206 -14.14 -12.34 5.52
C LEU A 206 -14.19 -13.59 6.41
N ARG A 207 -13.20 -13.75 7.27
CA ARG A 207 -13.28 -14.78 8.34
C ARG A 207 -14.44 -14.45 9.28
N ARG A 208 -15.11 -15.49 9.81
CA ARG A 208 -16.28 -15.33 10.67
C ARG A 208 -16.07 -14.31 11.80
N LEU A 209 -15.00 -14.46 12.55
CA LEU A 209 -14.72 -13.56 13.68
C LEU A 209 -14.43 -12.12 13.22
N THR A 210 -13.79 -11.93 12.06
CA THR A 210 -13.56 -10.63 11.46
C THR A 210 -14.88 -9.96 11.08
N ALA A 211 -15.75 -10.69 10.40
CA ALA A 211 -17.09 -10.21 10.02
C ALA A 211 -17.94 -9.85 11.25
N GLU A 212 -17.95 -10.69 12.28
CA GLU A 212 -18.66 -10.44 13.55
C GLU A 212 -18.10 -9.25 14.34
N THR A 213 -16.84 -8.87 14.10
CA THR A 213 -16.19 -7.72 14.78
C THR A 213 -16.43 -6.41 14.04
N CYS A 214 -16.80 -6.42 12.76
CA CYS A 214 -17.12 -5.20 12.03
C CYS A 214 -18.39 -4.54 12.60
N ASP A 215 -18.45 -3.20 12.62
CA ASP A 215 -19.65 -2.44 13.01
C ASP A 215 -20.79 -2.65 12.03
N THR A 216 -20.46 -2.80 10.75
CA THR A 216 -21.41 -3.14 9.68
C THR A 216 -20.74 -3.90 8.55
N LEU A 217 -21.57 -4.64 7.83
CA LEU A 217 -21.17 -5.29 6.58
C LEU A 217 -21.89 -4.65 5.41
N VAL A 218 -21.16 -4.43 4.32
CA VAL A 218 -21.69 -3.82 3.09
C VAL A 218 -21.36 -4.67 1.87
N SER A 219 -22.26 -4.70 0.92
CA SER A 219 -22.04 -5.29 -0.40
C SER A 219 -21.73 -4.22 -1.44
N ILE A 220 -20.89 -4.56 -2.40
CA ILE A 220 -20.74 -3.81 -3.64
C ILE A 220 -21.87 -4.27 -4.56
N PRO A 221 -22.79 -3.38 -5.00
CA PRO A 221 -23.88 -3.77 -5.91
C PRO A 221 -23.33 -4.37 -7.22
N MET A 222 -23.75 -5.58 -7.51
CA MET A 222 -23.38 -6.32 -8.71
C MET A 222 -24.55 -6.39 -9.67
N PHE A 223 -24.36 -6.12 -10.95
CA PHE A 223 -25.41 -6.05 -11.96
C PHE A 223 -25.24 -7.10 -13.07
N GLY A 224 -24.21 -7.93 -12.97
CA GLY A 224 -23.88 -8.98 -13.91
C GLY A 224 -24.09 -10.38 -13.34
N SER A 225 -23.50 -11.39 -13.99
CA SER A 225 -23.60 -12.79 -13.61
C SER A 225 -22.50 -13.28 -12.65
N VAL A 226 -21.46 -12.47 -12.41
CA VAL A 226 -20.39 -12.86 -11.49
C VAL A 226 -20.79 -12.59 -10.05
N GLU A 227 -20.42 -13.51 -9.15
CA GLU A 227 -20.81 -13.46 -7.72
C GLU A 227 -19.84 -12.64 -6.86
N SER A 228 -18.62 -12.40 -7.34
CA SER A 228 -17.59 -11.67 -6.60
C SER A 228 -16.61 -10.95 -7.52
N LEU A 229 -15.87 -10.00 -6.95
CA LEU A 229 -14.76 -9.29 -7.59
C LEU A 229 -13.44 -9.76 -7.00
N ASN A 230 -12.38 -9.66 -7.80
CA ASN A 230 -11.03 -9.75 -7.27
C ASN A 230 -10.84 -8.73 -6.13
N VAL A 231 -10.16 -9.12 -5.06
CA VAL A 231 -10.01 -8.31 -3.83
C VAL A 231 -9.36 -6.94 -4.10
N SER A 232 -8.43 -6.84 -5.03
CA SER A 232 -7.79 -5.56 -5.36
C SER A 232 -8.73 -4.63 -6.12
N VAL A 233 -9.63 -5.18 -6.94
CA VAL A 233 -10.70 -4.42 -7.62
C VAL A 233 -11.74 -3.96 -6.60
N ALA A 234 -12.19 -4.85 -5.71
CA ALA A 234 -13.11 -4.52 -4.63
C ALA A 234 -12.53 -3.42 -3.71
N SER A 235 -11.23 -3.53 -3.36
CA SER A 235 -10.52 -2.49 -2.60
C SER A 235 -10.58 -1.14 -3.31
N GLY A 236 -10.34 -1.12 -4.63
CA GLY A 236 -10.41 0.10 -5.42
C GLY A 236 -11.78 0.75 -5.39
N ILE A 237 -12.85 -0.03 -5.55
CA ILE A 237 -14.23 0.47 -5.52
C ILE A 237 -14.59 1.02 -4.13
N CYS A 238 -14.32 0.26 -3.07
CA CYS A 238 -14.63 0.67 -1.70
C CYS A 238 -13.85 1.92 -1.27
N LEU A 239 -12.55 1.95 -1.54
CA LEU A 239 -11.69 3.09 -1.20
C LEU A 239 -12.05 4.34 -2.01
N TYR A 240 -12.38 4.18 -3.30
CA TYR A 240 -12.79 5.30 -4.14
C TYR A 240 -14.12 5.91 -3.67
N GLU A 241 -15.11 5.08 -3.32
CA GLU A 241 -16.37 5.57 -2.78
C GLU A 241 -16.17 6.31 -1.44
N ALA A 242 -15.36 5.76 -0.52
CA ALA A 242 -15.01 6.45 0.72
C ALA A 242 -14.31 7.78 0.43
N ARG A 243 -13.37 7.83 -0.52
CA ARG A 243 -12.67 9.06 -0.90
C ARG A 243 -13.62 10.07 -1.54
N ARG A 244 -14.55 9.62 -2.38
CA ARG A 244 -15.59 10.48 -2.97
C ARG A 244 -16.42 11.16 -1.87
N GLN A 245 -16.86 10.41 -0.85
CA GLN A 245 -17.63 10.97 0.26
C GLN A 245 -16.82 11.97 1.09
N ARG A 246 -15.54 11.68 1.38
CA ARG A 246 -14.63 12.57 2.13
C ARG A 246 -14.33 13.88 1.39
N ASN A 247 -14.33 13.88 0.06
CA ASN A 247 -14.06 15.07 -0.75
C ASN A 247 -15.33 15.81 -1.18
N ALA A 248 -16.53 15.33 -0.79
CA ALA A 248 -17.81 15.93 -1.15
C ALA A 248 -18.22 17.10 -0.19
N VAL A 249 -17.31 17.56 0.66
CA VAL A 249 -17.51 18.69 1.57
C VAL A 249 -16.98 19.97 0.94
#